data_b6b2c569f7564168a10f02df715269e0
#
_entry.id   b6b2c569f7564168a10f02df715269e0
#
_cell.length_a   1.000
_cell.length_b   1.000
_cell.length_c   1.000
_cell.angle_alpha   90.00
_cell.angle_beta   90.00
_cell.angle_gamma   90.00
#
_symmetry.space_group_name_H-M   'P 1'
#
loop_
_entity.id
_entity.type
_entity.pdbx_description
1 polymer ?
#
loop_
_entity_poly.entity_id
_entity_poly.type
_entity_poly.pdbx_seq_one_letter_code
_entity_poly.pdbx_strand_id
1 'polypeptide(L)'
;MNMIKNAFEELKWRGMLFDYVDGIDNILNEKKVTVYNGFDATADSLHVGHMVPLLALARLQRFGHHPIALAGGGTSMIGDPSGKSAERQLLSSQIIEENVESIKQQLAHFLDFNVKSNPARVLNNASWLMDLHLIEFLRDIGKHFTINYMLAKDSVKSRIDREEGISYTEFSYMLLQSYDFLHLNKNENCILQTGGSDQWGNITAGTELVRRVTGNSVYGMVYPLITKSDGTKFGKTESGSVWLKPERTSPFTFYQFWLNTDDKDIVNYLKFFTFLPKDVIGELEFSVKERPEEREAQKRLAKEITAIVHGETALSRXXXXXXXX
;
A
#
# COMPACT_ATOMS: atom_id res chain seq x y z
N MET A 1 6.30 -29.64 -9.49
CA MET A 1 6.13 -28.61 -8.47
C MET A 1 6.41 -27.24 -9.04
N ASN A 2 5.46 -26.33 -8.87
CA ASN A 2 5.57 -25.01 -9.44
C ASN A 2 6.31 -24.09 -8.48
N MET A 3 7.57 -23.90 -8.75
CA MET A 3 8.37 -23.01 -7.92
C MET A 3 8.37 -21.62 -8.51
N ILE A 4 7.91 -20.64 -7.73
CA ILE A 4 7.95 -19.27 -8.16
C ILE A 4 9.33 -18.71 -7.86
N LYS A 5 10.01 -18.23 -8.89
CA LYS A 5 11.42 -17.92 -8.80
C LYS A 5 11.74 -16.63 -8.08
N ASN A 6 10.90 -15.62 -8.20
CA ASN A 6 11.23 -14.32 -7.64
C ASN A 6 9.95 -13.55 -7.32
N ALA A 7 10.13 -12.41 -6.66
CA ALA A 7 9.00 -11.61 -6.21
C ALA A 7 8.19 -11.06 -7.38
N PHE A 8 8.83 -10.71 -8.49
CA PHE A 8 8.10 -10.18 -9.63
C PHE A 8 7.13 -11.23 -10.18
N GLU A 9 7.60 -12.47 -10.33
CA GLU A 9 6.75 -13.56 -10.82
C GLU A 9 5.63 -13.86 -9.84
N GLU A 10 5.93 -13.79 -8.55
CA GLU A 10 4.90 -14.00 -7.53
C GLU A 10 3.80 -12.96 -7.64
N LEU A 11 4.18 -11.69 -7.72
CA LEU A 11 3.19 -10.60 -7.82
C LEU A 11 2.40 -10.71 -9.11
N LYS A 12 3.08 -11.08 -10.21
CA LYS A 12 2.42 -11.24 -11.51
C LYS A 12 1.37 -12.34 -11.44
N TRP A 13 1.73 -13.48 -10.89
CA TRP A 13 0.78 -14.58 -10.81
C TRP A 13 -0.44 -14.22 -9.96
N ARG A 14 -0.22 -13.43 -8.91
CA ARG A 14 -1.32 -13.06 -8.03
C ARG A 14 -2.20 -11.93 -8.61
N GLY A 15 -1.84 -11.42 -9.77
CA GLY A 15 -2.60 -10.35 -10.39
C GLY A 15 -2.37 -9.00 -9.75
N MET A 16 -1.26 -8.85 -9.06
CA MET A 16 -0.98 -7.65 -8.28
C MET A 16 -0.18 -6.61 -9.03
N LEU A 17 0.21 -6.86 -10.28
CA LEU A 17 0.95 -5.87 -11.06
C LEU A 17 0.01 -5.13 -11.99
N PHE A 18 -0.08 -3.81 -11.84
CA PHE A 18 -0.85 -2.98 -12.74
C PHE A 18 0.06 -2.29 -13.75
N ASP A 19 1.17 -1.74 -13.27
CA ASP A 19 2.16 -1.10 -14.13
C ASP A 19 3.49 -1.08 -13.40
N TYR A 20 4.56 -0.90 -14.15
CA TYR A 20 5.89 -0.85 -13.54
C TYR A 20 6.88 -0.21 -14.50
N VAL A 21 7.97 0.31 -13.95
CA VAL A 21 9.05 0.89 -14.74
C VAL A 21 9.88 -0.24 -15.32
N ASP A 22 10.18 -0.15 -16.62
CA ASP A 22 10.93 -1.18 -17.35
C ASP A 22 12.25 -1.49 -16.64
N GLY A 23 12.55 -2.76 -16.57
CA GLY A 23 13.81 -3.23 -15.98
C GLY A 23 13.65 -3.79 -14.59
N ILE A 24 12.56 -3.46 -13.89
CA ILE A 24 12.41 -3.95 -12.51
C ILE A 24 12.25 -5.48 -12.47
N ASP A 25 11.66 -6.06 -13.50
CA ASP A 25 11.51 -7.52 -13.56
C ASP A 25 12.88 -8.21 -13.51
N ASN A 26 13.83 -7.70 -14.28
CA ASN A 26 15.19 -8.26 -14.26
C ASN A 26 15.90 -7.99 -12.95
N ILE A 27 15.75 -6.78 -12.44
CA ILE A 27 16.42 -6.38 -11.19
C ILE A 27 15.97 -7.28 -10.03
N LEU A 28 14.67 -7.52 -9.91
CA LEU A 28 14.16 -8.34 -8.81
C LEU A 28 14.58 -9.80 -8.93
N ASN A 29 14.91 -10.24 -10.14
CA ASN A 29 15.43 -11.59 -10.36
C ASN A 29 16.91 -11.69 -10.01
N GLU A 30 17.66 -10.61 -10.21
CA GLU A 30 19.12 -10.65 -10.13
C GLU A 30 19.68 -10.33 -8.76
N LYS A 31 19.02 -9.47 -7.99
CA LYS A 31 19.59 -9.04 -6.72
C LYS A 31 18.50 -8.68 -5.71
N LYS A 32 18.92 -8.51 -4.47
CA LYS A 32 18.02 -8.10 -3.39
C LYS A 32 18.08 -6.59 -3.27
N VAL A 33 16.91 -5.95 -3.29
CA VAL A 33 16.82 -4.50 -3.35
C VAL A 33 16.12 -3.96 -2.11
N THR A 34 16.38 -2.68 -1.82
CA THR A 34 15.61 -1.96 -0.82
C THR A 34 14.41 -1.32 -1.52
N VAL A 35 13.23 -1.53 -0.96
CA VAL A 35 11.96 -1.09 -1.53
C VAL A 35 11.17 -0.35 -0.45
N TYR A 36 10.41 0.67 -0.88
CA TYR A 36 9.56 1.35 0.09
C TYR A 36 8.15 1.55 -0.45
N ASN A 37 7.22 1.64 0.49
CA ASN A 37 5.85 2.00 0.22
C ASN A 37 5.43 3.01 1.29
N GLY A 38 4.81 4.10 0.85
CA GLY A 38 4.37 5.15 1.76
C GLY A 38 2.97 4.89 2.28
N PHE A 39 2.75 5.26 3.53
CA PHE A 39 1.45 5.13 4.18
C PHE A 39 1.09 6.45 4.84
N ASP A 40 -0.06 7.01 4.46
CA ASP A 40 -0.56 8.24 5.06
C ASP A 40 -0.86 8.03 6.54
N ALA A 41 -0.71 9.09 7.31
CA ALA A 41 -1.00 9.08 8.74
C ALA A 41 -2.21 9.98 9.05
N THR A 42 -3.24 9.89 8.23
CA THR A 42 -4.43 10.73 8.36
C THR A 42 -5.48 10.14 9.30
N ALA A 43 -5.27 8.91 9.76
CA ALA A 43 -6.12 8.27 10.75
C ALA A 43 -5.24 7.41 11.66
N ASP A 44 -5.79 6.99 12.79
CA ASP A 44 -5.01 6.18 13.73
C ASP A 44 -5.02 4.70 13.37
N SER A 45 -5.49 4.36 12.18
CA SER A 45 -5.54 2.97 11.74
C SER A 45 -5.43 2.93 10.23
N LEU A 46 -4.83 1.86 9.73
CA LEU A 46 -4.97 1.46 8.34
C LEU A 46 -6.30 0.74 8.19
N HIS A 47 -6.79 0.68 6.95
CA HIS A 47 -8.01 -0.07 6.65
C HIS A 47 -7.72 -1.10 5.56
N VAL A 48 -8.73 -1.91 5.23
CA VAL A 48 -8.49 -3.04 4.32
C VAL A 48 -8.05 -2.57 2.92
N GLY A 49 -8.36 -1.33 2.56
CA GLY A 49 -7.90 -0.79 1.28
C GLY A 49 -6.38 -0.63 1.20
N HIS A 50 -5.70 -0.56 2.34
CA HIS A 50 -4.23 -0.47 2.37
C HIS A 50 -3.57 -1.84 2.31
N MET A 51 -4.34 -2.93 2.37
CA MET A 51 -3.74 -4.25 2.57
C MET A 51 -3.02 -4.77 1.34
N VAL A 52 -3.46 -4.39 0.12
CA VAL A 52 -2.76 -4.90 -1.07
C VAL A 52 -1.31 -4.41 -1.10
N PRO A 53 -1.05 -3.09 -1.02
CA PRO A 53 0.36 -2.69 -1.00
C PRO A 53 1.12 -3.19 0.22
N LEU A 54 0.46 -3.33 1.35
CA LEU A 54 1.13 -3.83 2.55
C LEU A 54 1.52 -5.30 2.41
N LEU A 55 0.59 -6.11 1.88
CA LEU A 55 0.90 -7.52 1.65
C LEU A 55 1.92 -7.71 0.54
N ALA A 56 1.91 -6.82 -0.46
CA ALA A 56 2.95 -6.86 -1.49
C ALA A 56 4.33 -6.59 -0.89
N LEU A 57 4.40 -5.62 0.02
CA LEU A 57 5.66 -5.32 0.70
C LEU A 57 6.12 -6.53 1.52
N ALA A 58 5.18 -7.19 2.18
CA ALA A 58 5.49 -8.42 2.93
C ALA A 58 6.00 -9.53 2.01
N ARG A 59 5.41 -9.66 0.84
CA ARG A 59 5.88 -10.66 -0.13
C ARG A 59 7.28 -10.35 -0.60
N LEU A 60 7.56 -9.08 -0.87
CA LEU A 60 8.92 -8.69 -1.26
C LEU A 60 9.91 -9.05 -0.15
N GLN A 61 9.52 -8.85 1.10
CA GLN A 61 10.38 -9.24 2.21
C GLN A 61 10.61 -10.75 2.24
N ARG A 62 9.58 -11.54 1.99
CA ARG A 62 9.71 -13.01 2.00
C ARG A 62 10.66 -13.51 0.91
N PHE A 63 10.80 -12.74 -0.16
CA PHE A 63 11.76 -13.09 -1.23
C PHE A 63 13.15 -12.52 -0.99
N GLY A 64 13.38 -11.93 0.18
CA GLY A 64 14.70 -11.49 0.57
C GLY A 64 14.98 -10.01 0.34
N HIS A 65 14.02 -9.27 -0.17
CA HIS A 65 14.22 -7.83 -0.36
C HIS A 65 14.08 -7.10 0.97
N HIS A 66 14.56 -5.86 1.01
CA HIS A 66 14.65 -5.07 2.24
C HIS A 66 13.53 -4.03 2.27
N PRO A 67 12.45 -4.29 3.01
CA PRO A 67 11.28 -3.40 2.95
C PRO A 67 11.37 -2.24 3.93
N ILE A 68 10.97 -1.07 3.45
CA ILE A 68 10.78 0.11 4.28
C ILE A 68 9.31 0.51 4.17
N ALA A 69 8.65 0.61 5.32
CA ALA A 69 7.32 1.23 5.38
C ALA A 69 7.54 2.68 5.75
N LEU A 70 7.18 3.57 4.84
CA LEU A 70 7.40 5.00 5.06
C LEU A 70 6.14 5.63 5.63
N ALA A 71 6.21 6.04 6.88
CA ALA A 71 5.09 6.77 7.48
C ALA A 71 5.15 8.21 7.02
N GLY A 72 4.02 8.72 6.55
CA GLY A 72 3.95 10.06 6.01
C GLY A 72 3.70 11.12 7.06
N GLY A 73 4.57 11.19 8.08
CA GLY A 73 4.40 12.18 9.13
C GLY A 73 4.49 13.61 8.61
N GLY A 74 5.36 13.86 7.65
CA GLY A 74 5.46 15.18 7.03
C GLY A 74 4.43 15.40 5.95
N THR A 75 4.30 14.43 5.04
CA THR A 75 3.38 14.61 3.91
C THR A 75 1.92 14.57 4.31
N SER A 76 1.57 13.93 5.43
CA SER A 76 0.18 13.96 5.89
C SER A 76 -0.26 15.35 6.35
N MET A 77 0.70 16.22 6.64
CA MET A 77 0.37 17.62 6.94
C MET A 77 -0.06 18.38 5.69
N ILE A 78 0.26 17.86 4.52
CA ILE A 78 -0.02 18.51 3.23
C ILE A 78 -1.26 17.89 2.56
N GLY A 79 -1.28 16.56 2.44
CA GLY A 79 -2.40 15.83 1.84
C GLY A 79 -2.17 15.49 0.39
N ASP A 80 -2.18 14.20 0.11
CA ASP A 80 -1.97 13.67 -1.25
C ASP A 80 -3.25 13.86 -2.08
N PRO A 81 -3.19 14.58 -3.21
CA PRO A 81 -4.40 14.73 -4.03
C PRO A 81 -4.71 13.51 -4.89
N SER A 82 -3.81 12.54 -4.97
CA SER A 82 -4.01 11.36 -5.83
C SER A 82 -5.29 10.64 -5.47
N GLY A 83 -6.16 10.41 -6.45
CA GLY A 83 -7.41 9.69 -6.24
C GLY A 83 -8.46 10.45 -5.47
N LYS A 84 -8.28 11.75 -5.24
CA LYS A 84 -9.23 12.56 -4.48
C LYS A 84 -9.88 13.61 -5.36
N SER A 85 -11.17 13.84 -5.12
CA SER A 85 -11.92 14.84 -5.88
C SER A 85 -12.04 16.17 -5.14
N ALA A 86 -11.73 16.20 -3.85
CA ALA A 86 -11.88 17.39 -3.03
C ALA A 86 -10.64 17.59 -2.16
N GLU A 87 -10.49 18.83 -1.69
CA GLU A 87 -9.36 19.21 -0.84
C GLU A 87 -9.40 18.46 0.49
N ARG A 88 -8.24 17.99 0.93
CA ARG A 88 -8.14 17.31 2.21
C ARG A 88 -8.19 18.30 3.35
N GLN A 89 -8.73 17.85 4.50
CA GLN A 89 -8.70 18.62 5.73
C GLN A 89 -7.32 18.50 6.36
N LEU A 90 -6.75 19.61 6.77
CA LEU A 90 -5.40 19.60 7.35
C LEU A 90 -5.45 19.17 8.81
N LEU A 91 -4.50 18.36 9.23
CA LEU A 91 -4.37 17.85 10.58
C LEU A 91 -3.20 18.50 11.30
N SER A 92 -3.28 18.60 12.61
CA SER A 92 -2.15 19.10 13.40
C SER A 92 -1.02 18.08 13.44
N SER A 93 0.19 18.58 13.71
CA SER A 93 1.34 17.68 13.78
C SER A 93 1.22 16.70 14.94
N GLN A 94 0.61 17.11 16.04
CA GLN A 94 0.45 16.21 17.17
C GLN A 94 -0.46 15.03 16.84
N ILE A 95 -1.58 15.30 16.18
CA ILE A 95 -2.49 14.23 15.76
C ILE A 95 -1.78 13.29 14.80
N ILE A 96 -1.01 13.84 13.87
CA ILE A 96 -0.29 13.02 12.91
C ILE A 96 0.74 12.13 13.61
N GLU A 97 1.46 12.66 14.60
CA GLU A 97 2.42 11.85 15.34
C GLU A 97 1.75 10.69 16.05
N GLU A 98 0.58 10.94 16.66
CA GLU A 98 -0.17 9.89 17.32
C GLU A 98 -0.61 8.83 16.31
N ASN A 99 -1.06 9.27 15.14
CA ASN A 99 -1.46 8.34 14.09
C ASN A 99 -0.28 7.48 13.63
N VAL A 100 0.89 8.08 13.46
CA VAL A 100 2.08 7.34 13.03
C VAL A 100 2.39 6.22 14.02
N GLU A 101 2.34 6.50 15.30
CA GLU A 101 2.64 5.49 16.31
C GLU A 101 1.64 4.33 16.26
N SER A 102 0.37 4.66 16.07
CA SER A 102 -0.64 3.62 15.98
C SER A 102 -0.44 2.74 14.75
N ILE A 103 -0.12 3.36 13.61
CA ILE A 103 0.08 2.63 12.36
C ILE A 103 1.30 1.71 12.45
N LYS A 104 2.37 2.16 13.12
CA LYS A 104 3.54 1.31 13.31
C LYS A 104 3.18 -0.03 13.95
N GLN A 105 2.30 0.00 14.93
CA GLN A 105 1.90 -1.22 15.61
C GLN A 105 1.18 -2.17 14.66
N GLN A 106 0.38 -1.63 13.75
CA GLN A 106 -0.33 -2.46 12.79
C GLN A 106 0.60 -3.06 11.75
N LEU A 107 1.61 -2.30 11.33
CA LEU A 107 2.56 -2.79 10.33
C LEU A 107 3.30 -4.03 10.82
N ALA A 108 3.50 -4.15 12.14
CA ALA A 108 4.23 -5.29 12.70
C ALA A 108 3.48 -6.61 12.54
N HIS A 109 2.19 -6.59 12.23
CA HIS A 109 1.46 -7.82 11.94
C HIS A 109 1.80 -8.40 10.57
N PHE A 110 2.32 -7.56 9.67
CA PHE A 110 2.56 -7.95 8.28
C PHE A 110 4.05 -8.10 7.96
N LEU A 111 4.87 -7.28 8.58
CA LEU A 111 6.29 -7.19 8.26
C LEU A 111 7.11 -7.70 9.44
N ASP A 112 8.22 -8.35 9.13
CA ASP A 112 9.09 -8.92 10.14
C ASP A 112 10.20 -7.92 10.45
N PHE A 113 10.17 -7.34 11.64
CA PHE A 113 11.17 -6.37 12.07
C PHE A 113 12.37 -7.00 12.76
N ASN A 114 12.34 -8.32 12.94
CA ASN A 114 13.34 -9.01 13.75
C ASN A 114 14.24 -9.94 12.97
N VAL A 115 13.88 -10.32 11.75
CA VAL A 115 14.72 -11.20 10.96
C VAL A 115 16.05 -10.51 10.69
N LYS A 116 17.15 -11.25 10.75
CA LYS A 116 18.48 -10.65 10.71
C LYS A 116 18.94 -10.26 9.32
N SER A 117 18.54 -11.03 8.32
CA SER A 117 19.06 -10.81 6.96
C SER A 117 18.47 -9.58 6.29
N ASN A 118 17.16 -9.35 6.48
CA ASN A 118 16.47 -8.25 5.80
C ASN A 118 15.29 -7.77 6.64
N PRO A 119 15.58 -7.21 7.83
CA PRO A 119 14.48 -6.75 8.68
C PRO A 119 13.74 -5.58 8.05
N ALA A 120 12.43 -5.55 8.28
CA ALA A 120 11.65 -4.39 7.89
C ALA A 120 12.01 -3.20 8.75
N ARG A 121 11.83 -2.02 8.19
CA ARG A 121 12.06 -0.77 8.93
C ARG A 121 10.90 0.17 8.69
N VAL A 122 10.58 0.95 9.71
CA VAL A 122 9.63 2.05 9.58
C VAL A 122 10.42 3.35 9.64
N LEU A 123 10.29 4.16 8.60
CA LEU A 123 10.88 5.50 8.60
C LEU A 123 9.74 6.51 8.53
N ASN A 124 9.99 7.71 9.02
CA ASN A 124 8.98 8.77 9.04
C ASN A 124 9.55 9.95 8.25
N ASN A 125 8.87 10.35 7.17
CA ASN A 125 9.42 11.39 6.33
C ASN A 125 9.44 12.77 6.99
N ALA A 126 8.76 12.93 8.13
CA ALA A 126 8.95 14.16 8.91
C ALA A 126 10.40 14.36 9.30
N SER A 127 11.16 13.27 9.46
CA SER A 127 12.56 13.37 9.87
C SER A 127 13.41 14.18 8.91
N TRP A 128 13.09 14.18 7.63
CA TRP A 128 13.86 15.00 6.68
C TRP A 128 13.05 16.13 6.09
N LEU A 129 11.75 15.97 5.89
CA LEU A 129 10.96 17.04 5.28
C LEU A 129 10.86 18.26 6.18
N MET A 130 10.76 18.05 7.50
CA MET A 130 10.64 19.16 8.43
C MET A 130 11.93 19.97 8.56
N ASP A 131 13.04 19.41 8.11
CA ASP A 131 14.34 20.09 8.19
C ASP A 131 14.71 20.81 6.89
N LEU A 132 13.87 20.74 5.87
CA LEU A 132 14.17 21.40 4.60
C LEU A 132 14.04 22.91 4.74
N HIS A 133 14.97 23.63 4.08
CA HIS A 133 14.91 25.07 4.04
C HIS A 133 14.20 25.49 2.76
N LEU A 134 13.21 26.36 2.90
CA LEU A 134 12.29 26.69 1.83
C LEU A 134 12.98 27.14 0.54
N ILE A 135 13.87 28.11 0.65
CA ILE A 135 14.48 28.68 -0.55
C ILE A 135 15.35 27.64 -1.27
N GLU A 136 16.12 26.89 -0.49
CA GLU A 136 16.96 25.84 -1.07
C GLU A 136 16.11 24.76 -1.74
N PHE A 137 15.00 24.39 -1.12
CA PHE A 137 14.12 23.38 -1.70
C PHE A 137 13.54 23.86 -3.03
N LEU A 138 13.03 25.11 -3.05
CA LEU A 138 12.46 25.65 -4.29
C LEU A 138 13.51 25.73 -5.39
N ARG A 139 14.72 26.18 -5.03
CA ARG A 139 15.79 26.33 -6.02
C ARG A 139 16.28 24.97 -6.53
N ASP A 140 16.61 24.05 -5.61
CA ASP A 140 17.35 22.85 -5.98
C ASP A 140 16.47 21.69 -6.40
N ILE A 141 15.27 21.62 -5.86
CA ILE A 141 14.32 20.56 -6.21
C ILE A 141 13.29 21.11 -7.19
N GLY A 142 12.74 22.29 -6.89
CA GLY A 142 11.70 22.87 -7.72
C GLY A 142 12.10 23.06 -9.17
N LYS A 143 13.38 23.37 -9.42
CA LYS A 143 13.84 23.60 -10.78
C LYS A 143 13.69 22.39 -11.69
N HIS A 144 13.59 21.19 -11.10
CA HIS A 144 13.44 19.96 -11.90
C HIS A 144 12.01 19.67 -12.30
N PHE A 145 11.06 20.49 -11.85
CA PHE A 145 9.63 20.29 -12.12
C PHE A 145 9.09 21.49 -12.87
N THR A 146 8.78 21.29 -14.16
CA THR A 146 8.09 22.36 -14.89
C THR A 146 6.62 22.35 -14.51
N ILE A 147 5.99 23.51 -14.59
CA ILE A 147 4.55 23.61 -14.32
C ILE A 147 3.77 22.72 -15.31
N ASN A 148 4.17 22.72 -16.58
CA ASN A 148 3.48 21.89 -17.58
C ASN A 148 3.54 20.41 -17.23
N TYR A 149 4.69 19.94 -16.74
CA TYR A 149 4.83 18.55 -16.32
C TYR A 149 3.87 18.21 -15.18
N MET A 150 3.80 19.12 -14.20
CA MET A 150 2.94 18.90 -13.04
C MET A 150 1.46 18.96 -13.43
N LEU A 151 1.09 19.89 -14.31
CA LEU A 151 -0.31 20.02 -14.71
C LEU A 151 -0.79 18.81 -15.51
N ALA A 152 0.12 18.08 -16.15
CA ALA A 152 -0.24 16.93 -16.97
C ALA A 152 -0.53 15.67 -16.14
N LYS A 153 -0.14 15.64 -14.87
CA LYS A 153 -0.39 14.47 -14.04
C LYS A 153 -1.87 14.30 -13.77
N ASP A 154 -2.34 13.06 -13.76
CA ASP A 154 -3.78 12.76 -13.60
C ASP A 154 -4.34 13.34 -12.32
N SER A 155 -3.58 13.28 -11.22
CA SER A 155 -4.05 13.78 -9.94
C SER A 155 -4.32 15.28 -9.97
N VAL A 156 -3.59 16.01 -10.79
CA VAL A 156 -3.76 17.45 -10.93
C VAL A 156 -4.83 17.77 -11.97
N LYS A 157 -4.78 17.09 -13.11
CA LYS A 157 -5.72 17.36 -14.21
C LYS A 157 -7.16 17.19 -13.75
N SER A 158 -7.44 16.16 -12.99
CA SER A 158 -8.80 15.89 -12.54
C SER A 158 -9.34 16.99 -11.62
N ARG A 159 -8.44 17.71 -10.95
CA ARG A 159 -8.82 18.76 -10.00
C ARG A 159 -8.85 20.14 -10.65
N ILE A 160 -7.99 20.39 -11.61
CA ILE A 160 -7.87 21.71 -12.26
C ILE A 160 -9.17 22.10 -12.95
N ASP A 161 -9.86 21.14 -13.54
CA ASP A 161 -11.06 21.41 -14.29
C ASP A 161 -12.29 21.64 -13.41
N ARG A 162 -12.18 21.40 -12.11
CA ARG A 162 -13.28 21.66 -11.19
C ARG A 162 -13.27 23.08 -10.71
N GLU A 163 -14.43 23.56 -10.29
CA GLU A 163 -14.58 24.94 -9.87
C GLU A 163 -13.66 25.25 -8.67
N GLU A 164 -13.57 24.33 -7.71
CA GLU A 164 -12.73 24.54 -6.54
C GLU A 164 -11.25 24.50 -6.87
N GLY A 165 -10.89 23.80 -7.95
CA GLY A 165 -9.50 23.65 -8.32
C GLY A 165 -8.70 22.81 -7.34
N ILE A 166 -7.42 23.12 -7.23
CA ILE A 166 -6.52 22.44 -6.33
C ILE A 166 -5.67 23.52 -5.62
N SER A 167 -5.52 23.40 -4.31
CA SER A 167 -4.70 24.36 -3.58
C SER A 167 -3.24 24.19 -3.96
N TYR A 168 -2.45 25.25 -3.79
CA TYR A 168 -1.02 25.13 -3.99
C TYR A 168 -0.42 24.09 -3.04
N THR A 169 -0.96 24.01 -1.83
CA THR A 169 -0.51 23.01 -0.86
C THR A 169 -0.58 21.60 -1.45
N GLU A 170 -1.76 21.21 -1.93
CA GLU A 170 -1.89 19.87 -2.50
C GLU A 170 -1.15 19.73 -3.83
N PHE A 171 -1.09 20.80 -4.61
CA PHE A 171 -0.36 20.80 -5.87
C PHE A 171 1.12 20.47 -5.66
N SER A 172 1.69 20.98 -4.57
CA SER A 172 3.10 20.77 -4.28
C SER A 172 3.43 19.37 -3.75
N TYR A 173 2.43 18.58 -3.42
CA TYR A 173 2.66 17.26 -2.81
C TYR A 173 3.61 16.38 -3.63
N MET A 174 3.45 16.41 -4.95
CA MET A 174 4.28 15.61 -5.85
C MET A 174 5.78 15.83 -5.61
N LEU A 175 6.16 17.08 -5.34
CA LEU A 175 7.56 17.40 -5.06
C LEU A 175 8.03 16.74 -3.77
N LEU A 176 7.16 16.67 -2.77
CA LEU A 176 7.54 16.10 -1.47
C LEU A 176 7.73 14.59 -1.58
N GLN A 177 6.81 13.90 -2.25
CA GLN A 177 6.97 12.46 -2.42
C GLN A 177 8.18 12.14 -3.29
N SER A 178 8.44 12.96 -4.30
CA SER A 178 9.64 12.78 -5.14
C SER A 178 10.91 12.99 -4.31
N TYR A 179 10.89 13.96 -3.42
CA TYR A 179 12.03 14.19 -2.53
C TYR A 179 12.23 13.01 -1.59
N ASP A 180 11.15 12.39 -1.10
CA ASP A 180 11.27 11.17 -0.29
C ASP A 180 12.07 10.11 -1.04
N PHE A 181 11.76 9.90 -2.31
CA PHE A 181 12.46 8.88 -3.09
C PHE A 181 13.93 9.24 -3.24
N LEU A 182 14.20 10.51 -3.54
CA LEU A 182 15.58 10.98 -3.62
C LEU A 182 16.33 10.76 -2.31
N HIS A 183 15.71 11.13 -1.20
CA HIS A 183 16.32 10.96 0.11
C HIS A 183 16.61 9.48 0.40
N LEU A 184 15.64 8.63 0.14
CA LEU A 184 15.81 7.20 0.42
C LEU A 184 16.83 6.57 -0.52
N ASN A 185 16.89 7.03 -1.76
CA ASN A 185 17.91 6.52 -2.68
C ASN A 185 19.31 6.91 -2.20
N LYS A 186 19.50 8.17 -1.81
CA LYS A 186 20.82 8.65 -1.41
C LYS A 186 21.27 8.06 -0.06
N ASN A 187 20.34 7.86 0.86
CA ASN A 187 20.71 7.51 2.23
C ASN A 187 20.47 6.05 2.58
N GLU A 188 19.61 5.35 1.85
CA GLU A 188 19.25 3.97 2.17
C GLU A 188 19.45 3.03 1.00
N ASN A 189 20.00 3.50 -0.11
CA ASN A 189 20.15 2.72 -1.35
C ASN A 189 18.83 2.16 -1.84
N CYS A 190 17.73 2.87 -1.58
CA CYS A 190 16.41 2.40 -2.00
C CYS A 190 16.23 2.68 -3.48
N ILE A 191 15.90 1.65 -4.26
CA ILE A 191 15.77 1.80 -5.70
C ILE A 191 14.37 1.46 -6.22
N LEU A 192 13.44 1.08 -5.34
CA LEU A 192 12.10 0.69 -5.77
C LEU A 192 11.07 1.34 -4.87
N GLN A 193 10.10 2.02 -5.49
CA GLN A 193 8.94 2.54 -4.77
C GLN A 193 7.69 1.83 -5.28
N THR A 194 6.79 1.48 -4.36
CA THR A 194 5.54 0.81 -4.72
C THR A 194 4.36 1.58 -4.17
N GLY A 195 3.18 1.27 -4.72
CA GLY A 195 1.94 1.90 -4.27
C GLY A 195 0.78 1.42 -5.09
N GLY A 196 -0.41 1.90 -4.78
CA GLY A 196 -1.58 1.64 -5.60
C GLY A 196 -1.48 2.34 -6.95
N SER A 197 -2.32 1.93 -7.88
CA SER A 197 -2.23 2.47 -9.24
C SER A 197 -2.45 3.98 -9.30
N ASP A 198 -3.18 4.55 -8.33
CA ASP A 198 -3.36 6.00 -8.29
C ASP A 198 -2.08 6.75 -7.91
N GLN A 199 -1.05 6.03 -7.50
CA GLN A 199 0.25 6.63 -7.15
C GLN A 199 1.22 6.71 -8.32
N TRP A 200 0.84 6.21 -9.50
CA TRP A 200 1.78 6.13 -10.63
C TRP A 200 2.42 7.46 -10.96
N GLY A 201 1.62 8.52 -10.99
CA GLY A 201 2.16 9.85 -11.31
C GLY A 201 3.18 10.34 -10.30
N ASN A 202 2.89 10.15 -9.00
CA ASN A 202 3.83 10.55 -7.96
C ASN A 202 5.11 9.71 -8.01
N ILE A 203 4.96 8.41 -8.27
CA ILE A 203 6.11 7.51 -8.30
C ILE A 203 7.03 7.84 -9.48
N THR A 204 6.44 8.05 -10.67
CA THR A 204 7.28 8.34 -11.84
C THR A 204 7.91 9.73 -11.74
N ALA A 205 7.23 10.69 -11.11
CA ALA A 205 7.87 11.97 -10.84
C ALA A 205 9.11 11.78 -9.97
N GLY A 206 9.03 10.87 -9.00
CA GLY A 206 10.17 10.56 -8.15
C GLY A 206 11.30 9.89 -8.91
N THR A 207 10.99 8.94 -9.79
CA THR A 207 12.05 8.30 -10.57
C THR A 207 12.78 9.34 -11.43
N GLU A 208 12.04 10.28 -11.98
CA GLU A 208 12.62 11.32 -12.80
C GLU A 208 13.51 12.25 -11.99
N LEU A 209 13.05 12.64 -10.78
CA LEU A 209 13.86 13.51 -9.93
C LEU A 209 15.17 12.83 -9.54
N VAL A 210 15.12 11.55 -9.15
CA VAL A 210 16.33 10.84 -8.78
C VAL A 210 17.31 10.80 -9.95
N ARG A 211 16.81 10.51 -11.15
CA ARG A 211 17.65 10.46 -12.33
C ARG A 211 18.31 11.82 -12.59
N ARG A 212 17.53 12.90 -12.48
CA ARG A 212 18.06 14.24 -12.79
C ARG A 212 19.09 14.70 -11.77
N VAL A 213 18.89 14.36 -10.50
CA VAL A 213 19.79 14.83 -9.44
C VAL A 213 21.02 13.95 -9.31
N THR A 214 20.86 12.62 -9.37
CA THR A 214 21.95 11.70 -9.08
C THR A 214 22.49 10.94 -10.30
N GLY A 215 21.71 10.86 -11.37
CA GLY A 215 22.04 9.99 -12.47
C GLY A 215 21.68 8.53 -12.25
N ASN A 216 21.18 8.18 -11.07
CA ASN A 216 20.83 6.79 -10.77
C ASN A 216 19.51 6.40 -11.41
N SER A 217 19.41 5.13 -11.79
CA SER A 217 18.15 4.54 -12.25
C SER A 217 17.42 3.95 -11.06
N VAL A 218 16.18 4.38 -10.87
CA VAL A 218 15.32 3.79 -9.84
C VAL A 218 14.00 3.41 -10.50
N TYR A 219 13.18 2.65 -9.76
CA TYR A 219 12.05 1.95 -10.35
C TYR A 219 10.80 2.13 -9.52
N GLY A 220 9.66 1.89 -10.18
CA GLY A 220 8.37 1.92 -9.51
C GLY A 220 7.52 0.75 -9.95
N MET A 221 6.67 0.28 -9.04
CA MET A 221 5.64 -0.73 -9.33
C MET A 221 4.35 -0.28 -8.67
N VAL A 222 3.23 -0.45 -9.36
CA VAL A 222 1.94 -0.14 -8.77
C VAL A 222 1.01 -1.32 -8.91
N TYR A 223 0.09 -1.41 -7.94
CA TYR A 223 -0.86 -2.50 -7.81
C TYR A 223 -2.25 -2.02 -8.17
N PRO A 224 -3.10 -2.90 -8.70
CA PRO A 224 -4.47 -2.48 -9.03
C PRO A 224 -5.24 -2.09 -7.78
N LEU A 225 -6.14 -1.15 -7.93
CA LEU A 225 -7.09 -0.82 -6.87
C LEU A 225 -8.13 -1.93 -6.83
N ILE A 226 -8.53 -2.31 -5.62
CA ILE A 226 -9.45 -3.43 -5.46
C ILE A 226 -10.86 -2.97 -5.75
N THR A 227 -11.59 -3.78 -6.52
CA THR A 227 -12.97 -3.53 -6.85
C THR A 227 -13.82 -4.72 -6.43
N LYS A 228 -15.12 -4.47 -6.31
CA LYS A 228 -16.10 -5.54 -6.10
C LYS A 228 -16.88 -5.76 -7.38
N SER A 229 -17.19 -7.03 -7.64
CA SER A 229 -17.89 -7.41 -8.87
C SER A 229 -19.29 -6.80 -8.96
N ASP A 230 -19.91 -6.44 -7.83
CA ASP A 230 -21.23 -5.82 -7.82
C ASP A 230 -21.19 -4.31 -8.07
N GLY A 231 -20.02 -3.75 -8.26
CA GLY A 231 -19.85 -2.31 -8.52
C GLY A 231 -19.78 -1.43 -7.30
N THR A 232 -20.00 -1.97 -6.12
CA THR A 232 -19.87 -1.17 -4.91
C THR A 232 -18.41 -1.02 -4.51
N LYS A 233 -18.15 -0.08 -3.63
CA LYS A 233 -16.78 0.25 -3.23
C LYS A 233 -16.25 -0.80 -2.27
N PHE A 234 -15.03 -1.28 -2.57
CA PHE A 234 -14.38 -2.25 -1.70
C PHE A 234 -13.99 -1.60 -0.36
N GLY A 235 -14.14 -2.39 0.71
CA GLY A 235 -13.64 -1.97 2.02
C GLY A 235 -14.60 -1.13 2.81
N LYS A 236 -15.80 -0.95 2.30
CA LYS A 236 -16.82 -0.16 3.01
C LYS A 236 -18.05 -1.02 3.28
N THR A 237 -18.60 -0.83 4.45
CA THR A 237 -19.89 -1.42 4.83
C THR A 237 -20.83 -0.27 5.17
N GLU A 238 -22.03 -0.61 5.62
CA GLU A 238 -22.97 0.42 6.07
C GLU A 238 -22.39 1.25 7.20
N SER A 239 -21.48 0.65 7.98
CA SER A 239 -20.83 1.33 9.10
C SER A 239 -19.60 2.14 8.70
N GLY A 240 -19.25 2.16 7.42
CA GLY A 240 -18.09 2.87 6.93
C GLY A 240 -16.94 1.94 6.60
N SER A 241 -15.71 2.45 6.72
CA SER A 241 -14.52 1.67 6.39
C SER A 241 -14.33 0.49 7.32
N VAL A 242 -13.69 -0.55 6.80
CA VAL A 242 -13.30 -1.71 7.62
C VAL A 242 -11.85 -1.49 8.02
N TRP A 243 -11.66 -1.28 9.32
CA TRP A 243 -10.36 -0.87 9.85
C TRP A 243 -9.59 -2.06 10.39
N LEU A 244 -8.27 -1.93 10.43
CA LEU A 244 -7.43 -2.98 11.00
C LEU A 244 -7.40 -2.92 12.52
N LYS A 245 -7.58 -1.73 13.09
CA LYS A 245 -7.54 -1.54 14.53
C LYS A 245 -8.78 -2.17 15.18
N PRO A 246 -8.61 -3.08 16.15
CA PRO A 246 -9.79 -3.76 16.71
C PRO A 246 -10.76 -2.86 17.46
N GLU A 247 -10.29 -1.70 17.93
CA GLU A 247 -11.19 -0.72 18.57
C GLU A 247 -12.10 -0.04 17.57
N ARG A 248 -11.75 -0.02 16.29
CA ARG A 248 -12.58 0.59 15.25
C ARG A 248 -13.47 -0.43 14.54
N THR A 249 -12.92 -1.59 14.22
CA THR A 249 -13.68 -2.69 13.60
C THR A 249 -13.32 -3.94 14.38
N SER A 250 -14.28 -4.52 15.09
CA SER A 250 -14.01 -5.67 15.93
C SER A 250 -13.48 -6.84 15.09
N PRO A 251 -12.69 -7.73 15.69
CA PRO A 251 -12.24 -8.92 14.94
C PRO A 251 -13.39 -9.74 14.38
N PHE A 252 -14.52 -9.84 15.08
CA PHE A 252 -15.66 -10.56 14.55
C PHE A 252 -16.22 -9.89 13.30
N THR A 253 -16.41 -8.57 13.33
CA THR A 253 -16.89 -7.83 12.17
C THR A 253 -15.90 -7.91 11.02
N PHE A 254 -14.61 -7.84 11.34
CA PHE A 254 -13.55 -7.98 10.35
C PHE A 254 -13.63 -9.36 9.65
N TYR A 255 -13.77 -10.42 10.45
CA TYR A 255 -13.91 -11.77 9.91
C TYR A 255 -15.14 -11.88 9.00
N GLN A 256 -16.28 -11.35 9.47
CA GLN A 256 -17.52 -11.40 8.70
C GLN A 256 -17.40 -10.67 7.35
N PHE A 257 -16.67 -9.58 7.34
CA PHE A 257 -16.47 -8.85 6.09
C PHE A 257 -15.87 -9.75 5.01
N TRP A 258 -14.84 -10.51 5.37
CA TRP A 258 -14.21 -11.40 4.40
C TRP A 258 -15.05 -12.61 4.09
N LEU A 259 -15.75 -13.12 5.09
CA LEU A 259 -16.62 -14.28 4.91
C LEU A 259 -17.72 -13.99 3.90
N ASN A 260 -18.16 -12.74 3.81
CA ASN A 260 -19.26 -12.34 2.93
C ASN A 260 -18.79 -12.02 1.50
N THR A 261 -17.58 -12.35 1.13
CA THR A 261 -17.07 -12.11 -0.21
C THR A 261 -17.91 -12.86 -1.25
N ASP A 262 -18.24 -12.15 -2.34
CA ASP A 262 -18.96 -12.72 -3.47
C ASP A 262 -18.13 -13.82 -4.13
N ASP A 263 -18.80 -14.86 -4.60
CA ASP A 263 -18.13 -15.96 -5.31
C ASP A 263 -17.34 -15.45 -6.52
N LYS A 264 -17.78 -14.38 -7.15
CA LYS A 264 -17.07 -13.82 -8.31
C LYS A 264 -15.77 -13.15 -7.94
N ASP A 265 -15.63 -12.74 -6.70
CA ASP A 265 -14.44 -12.02 -6.23
C ASP A 265 -13.46 -12.89 -5.45
N ILE A 266 -13.90 -14.05 -4.99
CA ILE A 266 -13.17 -14.77 -3.95
C ILE A 266 -11.78 -15.23 -4.40
N VAL A 267 -11.63 -15.70 -5.63
CA VAL A 267 -10.34 -16.22 -6.07
C VAL A 267 -9.32 -15.08 -6.15
N ASN A 268 -9.73 -13.93 -6.69
CA ASN A 268 -8.82 -12.77 -6.73
C ASN A 268 -8.43 -12.33 -5.33
N TYR A 269 -9.38 -12.34 -4.40
CA TYR A 269 -9.08 -11.90 -3.03
C TYR A 269 -8.16 -12.89 -2.32
N LEU A 270 -8.30 -14.19 -2.60
CA LEU A 270 -7.36 -15.16 -2.05
C LEU A 270 -5.93 -14.87 -2.54
N LYS A 271 -5.81 -14.52 -3.81
CA LYS A 271 -4.48 -14.19 -4.36
C LYS A 271 -3.91 -12.92 -3.74
N PHE A 272 -4.73 -11.88 -3.59
CA PHE A 272 -4.27 -10.58 -3.09
C PHE A 272 -3.99 -10.58 -1.61
N PHE A 273 -4.82 -11.26 -0.83
CA PHE A 273 -4.86 -11.03 0.62
C PHE A 273 -4.35 -12.19 1.46
N THR A 274 -3.89 -13.28 0.83
CA THR A 274 -3.33 -14.41 1.59
C THR A 274 -1.96 -14.77 1.04
N PHE A 275 -1.25 -15.59 1.81
CA PHE A 275 0.02 -16.16 1.35
C PHE A 275 -0.15 -17.59 0.87
N LEU A 276 -1.37 -18.03 0.66
CA LEU A 276 -1.65 -19.40 0.22
C LEU A 276 -0.98 -19.67 -1.12
N PRO A 277 -0.41 -20.86 -1.28
CA PRO A 277 0.26 -21.18 -2.56
C PRO A 277 -0.74 -21.48 -3.66
N LYS A 278 -0.21 -21.50 -4.87
CA LYS A 278 -0.97 -21.65 -6.10
C LYS A 278 -1.89 -22.86 -6.09
N ASP A 279 -1.35 -24.02 -5.66
CA ASP A 279 -2.13 -25.26 -5.67
C ASP A 279 -3.28 -25.21 -4.67
N VAL A 280 -3.08 -24.60 -3.51
CA VAL A 280 -4.16 -24.47 -2.53
C VAL A 280 -5.26 -23.54 -3.07
N ILE A 281 -4.86 -22.42 -3.69
CA ILE A 281 -5.87 -21.53 -4.27
C ILE A 281 -6.62 -22.23 -5.40
N GLY A 282 -5.93 -23.06 -6.18
CA GLY A 282 -6.60 -23.85 -7.22
C GLY A 282 -7.64 -24.80 -6.66
N GLU A 283 -7.33 -25.45 -5.54
CA GLU A 283 -8.31 -26.33 -4.88
C GLU A 283 -9.52 -25.55 -4.38
N LEU A 284 -9.27 -24.36 -3.84
CA LEU A 284 -10.37 -23.52 -3.35
C LEU A 284 -11.23 -23.03 -4.51
N GLU A 285 -10.60 -22.67 -5.63
CA GLU A 285 -11.33 -22.28 -6.83
C GLU A 285 -12.23 -23.40 -7.31
N PHE A 286 -11.73 -24.63 -7.28
CA PHE A 286 -12.51 -25.80 -7.64
C PHE A 286 -13.72 -25.94 -6.71
N SER A 287 -13.52 -25.74 -5.42
CA SER A 287 -14.64 -25.87 -4.47
C SER A 287 -15.70 -24.80 -4.70
N VAL A 288 -15.32 -23.60 -5.14
CA VAL A 288 -16.29 -22.56 -5.48
C VAL A 288 -17.17 -22.99 -6.65
N LYS A 289 -16.57 -23.66 -7.63
CA LYS A 289 -17.31 -24.14 -8.80
C LYS A 289 -18.23 -25.30 -8.45
N GLU A 290 -17.75 -26.25 -7.65
CA GLU A 290 -18.46 -27.50 -7.39
C GLU A 290 -19.41 -27.43 -6.20
N ARG A 291 -19.02 -26.69 -5.17
CA ARG A 291 -19.79 -26.66 -3.93
C ARG A 291 -19.82 -25.23 -3.36
N PRO A 292 -20.33 -24.26 -4.13
CA PRO A 292 -20.28 -22.86 -3.64
C PRO A 292 -21.05 -22.63 -2.36
N GLU A 293 -22.10 -23.44 -2.10
CA GLU A 293 -22.90 -23.28 -0.88
C GLU A 293 -22.12 -23.59 0.37
N GLU A 294 -21.01 -24.32 0.28
CA GLU A 294 -20.19 -24.60 1.45
C GLU A 294 -19.33 -23.43 1.87
N ARG A 295 -19.15 -22.45 1.00
CA ARG A 295 -18.39 -21.23 1.28
C ARG A 295 -16.99 -21.52 1.76
N GLU A 296 -16.39 -22.61 1.28
CA GLU A 296 -15.08 -23.06 1.76
C GLU A 296 -13.99 -22.03 1.48
N ALA A 297 -14.01 -21.45 0.28
CA ALA A 297 -12.99 -20.46 -0.07
C ALA A 297 -13.13 -19.19 0.78
N GLN A 298 -14.37 -18.75 1.02
CA GLN A 298 -14.61 -17.58 1.86
C GLN A 298 -14.18 -17.83 3.31
N LYS A 299 -14.45 -19.00 3.82
CA LYS A 299 -14.03 -19.38 5.16
C LYS A 299 -12.51 -19.36 5.29
N ARG A 300 -11.80 -19.89 4.26
CA ARG A 300 -10.36 -19.90 4.28
C ARG A 300 -9.79 -18.47 4.20
N LEU A 301 -10.37 -17.64 3.34
CA LEU A 301 -9.95 -16.25 3.24
C LEU A 301 -10.08 -15.52 4.58
N ALA A 302 -11.26 -15.63 5.19
CA ALA A 302 -11.51 -14.93 6.45
C ALA A 302 -10.56 -15.42 7.54
N LYS A 303 -10.31 -16.72 7.61
CA LYS A 303 -9.39 -17.30 8.55
C LYS A 303 -7.97 -16.77 8.39
N GLU A 304 -7.47 -16.80 7.14
CA GLU A 304 -6.09 -16.41 6.88
C GLU A 304 -5.85 -14.93 7.22
N ILE A 305 -6.76 -14.07 6.79
CA ILE A 305 -6.58 -12.64 7.01
C ILE A 305 -6.76 -12.28 8.48
N THR A 306 -7.77 -12.85 9.13
CA THR A 306 -8.02 -12.53 10.53
C THR A 306 -6.85 -12.97 11.41
N ALA A 307 -6.25 -14.13 11.09
CA ALA A 307 -5.09 -14.58 11.84
C ALA A 307 -3.92 -13.60 11.71
N ILE A 308 -3.72 -13.06 10.51
CA ILE A 308 -2.63 -12.09 10.29
C ILE A 308 -2.88 -10.81 11.08
N VAL A 309 -4.08 -10.26 10.97
CA VAL A 309 -4.37 -8.91 11.48
C VAL A 309 -4.68 -8.93 12.98
N HIS A 310 -5.41 -9.93 13.45
CA HIS A 310 -5.90 -9.96 14.84
C HIS A 310 -5.32 -11.08 15.67
N GLY A 311 -4.58 -12.01 15.05
CA GLY A 311 -3.93 -13.09 15.78
C GLY A 311 -4.79 -14.33 15.92
N GLU A 312 -4.13 -15.43 16.29
CA GLU A 312 -4.80 -16.73 16.40
C GLU A 312 -5.81 -16.76 17.54
N THR A 313 -5.51 -16.09 18.66
CA THR A 313 -6.42 -16.08 19.80
C THR A 313 -7.76 -15.41 19.43
N ALA A 314 -7.68 -14.25 18.78
CA ALA A 314 -8.90 -13.56 18.34
C ALA A 314 -9.66 -14.40 17.33
N LEU A 315 -8.92 -15.06 16.42
CA LEU A 315 -9.55 -15.91 15.42
C LEU A 315 -10.31 -17.07 16.08
N SER A 316 -9.73 -17.70 17.08
CA SER A 316 -10.41 -18.78 17.82
C SER A 316 -11.72 -18.30 18.43
N ARG A 317 -11.70 -17.16 19.02
CA ARG A 317 -12.95 -16.55 19.54
C ARG A 317 -13.96 -16.25 18.44
N UNK A 318 -13.45 -15.76 17.52
CA UNK A 318 -14.31 -15.40 16.39
C UNK A 318 -14.87 -16.61 15.76
N UNK A 319 -14.19 -17.67 15.78
CA UNK A 319 -14.67 -18.89 15.27
C UNK A 319 -15.69 -19.52 16.20
N UNK A 320 -15.65 -19.30 17.24
CA UNK A 320 -16.62 -19.72 18.22
C UNK A 320 -17.91 -18.99 18.11
N UNK A 321 -17.78 -17.86 17.77
CA UNK A 321 -18.95 -17.00 17.57
C UNK A 321 -19.64 -17.29 16.25
N UNK A 322 -18.95 -17.58 15.41
CA UNK A 322 -19.46 -17.94 14.13
C UNK A 322 -20.14 -19.27 14.20
N UNK A 323 -19.73 -20.06 14.93
CA UNK A 323 -20.29 -21.31 15.24
C UNK A 323 -21.56 -21.24 16.01
N UNK A 324 -21.68 -20.32 16.51
CA UNK A 324 -22.89 -20.02 17.32
C UNK A 324 -23.99 -19.41 16.51
N UNK A 325 -23.62 -19.07 15.65
CA UNK A 325 -24.64 -18.49 14.87
C UNK A 325 -25.13 -19.25 13.84
#